data_14b6f0913c5821b95c3665c8ab384e77
#
_entry.id   14b6f0913c5821b95c3665c8ab384e77
#
_cell.length_a   1.000
_cell.length_b   1.000
_cell.length_c   1.000
_cell.angle_alpha   90.00
_cell.angle_beta   90.00
_cell.angle_gamma   90.00
#
_symmetry.space_group_name_H-M   'P 1'
#
loop_
_entity.id
_entity.type
_entity.pdbx_description
1 polymer ?
#
loop_
_entity_poly.entity_id
_entity_poly.type
_entity_poly.pdbx_seq_one_letter_code
_entity_poly.pdbx_strand_id
1 'polypeptide(L)'
;RLVIDGFPHLNEEEYIRVLRQKISTGQALIMKDRGSAIGIMLFSYENGSIDFMGSHPLYRKRGVPKALLDKVMGELLRGRKVSITTYREGDKADTGYRDEIKELGFAEAELLVEYGYPTQRFVMGQEERLHE
;
A
#
# COMPACT_ATOMS: atom_id res chain seq x y z
N ARG A 1 -12.60 -3.05 11.54
CA ARG A 1 -11.22 -2.74 11.84
C ARG A 1 -10.33 -3.08 10.65
N LEU A 2 -9.47 -2.17 10.29
CA LEU A 2 -8.52 -2.39 9.21
C LEU A 2 -7.40 -3.31 9.65
N VAL A 3 -6.88 -4.07 8.70
CA VAL A 3 -5.77 -5.00 8.93
C VAL A 3 -4.45 -4.26 8.81
N ILE A 4 -3.52 -4.50 9.73
CA ILE A 4 -2.20 -3.86 9.76
C ILE A 4 -1.16 -4.80 9.13
N ASP A 5 -1.52 -5.45 8.05
CA ASP A 5 -0.60 -6.32 7.31
C ASP A 5 0.31 -5.46 6.41
N GLY A 6 1.54 -5.88 6.26
CA GLY A 6 2.48 -5.18 5.41
C GLY A 6 3.40 -4.19 6.15
N PHE A 7 3.22 -4.04 7.45
CA PHE A 7 4.08 -3.21 8.30
C PHE A 7 4.66 -4.06 9.43
N PRO A 8 5.74 -4.79 9.18
CA PRO A 8 6.25 -5.75 10.16
C PRO A 8 6.74 -5.14 11.47
N HIS A 9 6.95 -3.83 11.53
CA HIS A 9 7.48 -3.17 12.72
C HIS A 9 6.52 -2.22 13.38
N LEU A 10 5.35 -2.03 12.79
CA LEU A 10 4.43 -1.01 13.24
C LEU A 10 3.48 -1.59 14.29
N ASN A 11 3.59 -1.15 15.53
CA ASN A 11 2.60 -1.48 16.55
C ASN A 11 1.38 -0.57 16.37
N GLU A 12 0.31 -0.85 17.11
CA GLU A 12 -0.96 -0.13 16.96
C GLU A 12 -0.81 1.37 17.22
N GLU A 13 -0.02 1.74 18.23
CA GLU A 13 0.19 3.14 18.58
C GLU A 13 0.94 3.89 17.49
N GLU A 14 1.99 3.28 16.95
CA GLU A 14 2.74 3.86 15.85
C GLU A 14 1.88 3.97 14.59
N TYR A 15 1.05 2.98 14.34
CA TYR A 15 0.13 2.99 13.22
C TYR A 15 -0.83 4.17 13.29
N ILE A 16 -1.42 4.42 14.45
CA ILE A 16 -2.34 5.54 14.63
C ILE A 16 -1.65 6.87 14.40
N ARG A 17 -0.42 7.01 14.89
CA ARG A 17 0.35 8.24 14.70
C ARG A 17 0.64 8.49 13.22
N VAL A 18 1.09 7.47 12.51
CA VAL A 18 1.36 7.56 11.08
C VAL A 18 0.08 7.90 10.31
N LEU A 19 -1.01 7.23 10.65
CA LEU A 19 -2.31 7.48 10.02
C LEU A 19 -2.75 8.93 10.17
N ARG A 20 -2.65 9.48 11.37
CA ARG A 20 -3.02 10.88 11.62
C ARG A 20 -2.16 11.84 10.82
N GLN A 21 -0.87 11.59 10.76
CA GLN A 21 0.05 12.41 9.99
C GLN A 21 -0.28 12.37 8.51
N LYS A 22 -0.54 11.19 7.97
CA LYS A 22 -0.88 11.03 6.56
C LYS A 22 -2.19 11.72 6.21
N ILE A 23 -3.19 11.62 7.07
CA ILE A 23 -4.46 12.31 6.87
C ILE A 23 -4.26 13.82 6.86
N SER A 24 -3.52 14.35 7.84
CA SER A 24 -3.32 15.79 7.96
C SER A 24 -2.50 16.39 6.81
N THR A 25 -1.67 15.59 6.15
CA THR A 25 -0.85 16.04 5.03
C THR A 25 -1.41 15.67 3.67
N GLY A 26 -2.63 15.13 3.62
CA GLY A 26 -3.26 14.76 2.36
C GLY A 26 -2.65 13.53 1.70
N GLN A 27 -2.03 12.66 2.47
CA GLN A 27 -1.37 11.46 1.98
C GLN A 27 -2.09 10.19 2.41
N ALA A 28 -3.40 10.28 2.55
CA ALA A 28 -4.26 9.15 2.85
C ALA A 28 -5.47 9.21 1.93
N LEU A 29 -5.87 8.05 1.41
CA LEU A 29 -7.08 7.91 0.62
C LEU A 29 -7.94 6.86 1.30
N ILE A 30 -9.18 7.21 1.59
CA ILE A 30 -10.10 6.34 2.32
C ILE A 30 -11.33 6.08 1.45
N MET A 31 -11.69 4.80 1.31
CA MET A 31 -12.92 4.41 0.64
C MET A 31 -13.97 4.12 1.69
N LYS A 32 -15.17 4.66 1.49
CA LYS A 32 -16.28 4.47 2.41
C LYS A 32 -17.45 3.80 1.71
N ASP A 33 -18.17 2.99 2.48
CA ASP A 33 -19.45 2.44 2.06
C ASP A 33 -20.43 2.67 3.20
N ARG A 34 -21.52 3.38 2.89
CA ARG A 34 -22.57 3.72 3.87
C ARG A 34 -22.01 4.38 5.14
N GLY A 35 -21.03 5.27 4.94
CA GLY A 35 -20.42 6.00 6.04
C GLY A 35 -19.33 5.28 6.81
N SER A 36 -19.08 4.01 6.49
CA SER A 36 -18.03 3.23 7.15
C SER A 36 -16.81 3.10 6.26
N ALA A 37 -15.62 3.22 6.83
CA ALA A 37 -14.38 3.03 6.08
C ALA A 37 -14.22 1.55 5.74
N ILE A 38 -14.11 1.25 4.45
CA ILE A 38 -13.92 -0.12 3.96
C ILE A 38 -12.55 -0.35 3.38
N GLY A 39 -11.81 0.71 3.10
CA GLY A 39 -10.45 0.60 2.62
C GLY A 39 -9.68 1.87 2.87
N ILE A 40 -8.36 1.73 2.95
CA ILE A 40 -7.46 2.85 3.14
C ILE A 40 -6.16 2.58 2.40
N MET A 41 -5.58 3.65 1.85
CA MET A 41 -4.25 3.61 1.26
C MET A 41 -3.49 4.83 1.75
N LEU A 42 -2.32 4.59 2.36
CA LEU A 42 -1.41 5.64 2.77
C LEU A 42 -0.27 5.69 1.76
N PHE A 43 0.12 6.88 1.37
CA PHE A 43 1.16 7.05 0.36
C PHE A 43 2.04 8.25 0.68
N SER A 44 3.15 8.39 -0.04
CA SER A 44 4.10 9.46 0.14
C SER A 44 4.34 10.20 -1.17
N TYR A 45 4.05 11.48 -1.20
CA TYR A 45 4.39 12.32 -2.36
C TYR A 45 5.91 12.39 -2.53
N GLU A 46 6.62 12.51 -1.44
CA GLU A 46 8.07 12.66 -1.48
C GLU A 46 8.75 11.42 -2.06
N ASN A 47 8.35 10.25 -1.59
CA ASN A 47 9.00 8.99 -1.97
C ASN A 47 8.38 8.30 -3.17
N GLY A 48 7.18 8.70 -3.57
CA GLY A 48 6.46 7.98 -4.62
C GLY A 48 6.11 6.57 -4.17
N SER A 49 5.77 6.38 -2.92
CA SER A 49 5.54 5.06 -2.36
C SER A 49 4.12 4.90 -1.83
N ILE A 50 3.64 3.67 -1.85
CA ILE A 50 2.45 3.26 -1.12
C ILE A 50 2.96 2.69 0.19
N ASP A 51 2.65 3.39 1.28
CA ASP A 51 3.20 3.04 2.59
C ASP A 51 2.34 2.06 3.36
N PHE A 52 1.07 1.98 3.03
CA PHE A 52 0.15 1.02 3.63
C PHE A 52 -1.10 0.93 2.78
N MET A 53 -1.66 -0.27 2.68
CA MET A 53 -3.01 -0.43 2.16
C MET A 53 -3.72 -1.51 2.95
N GLY A 54 -4.99 -1.28 3.21
CA GLY A 54 -5.80 -2.21 3.96
C GLY A 54 -7.24 -2.14 3.54
N SER A 55 -7.97 -3.22 3.74
CA SER A 55 -9.40 -3.25 3.48
C SER A 55 -10.12 -3.96 4.61
N HIS A 56 -11.38 -3.60 4.77
CA HIS A 56 -12.22 -4.28 5.74
C HIS A 56 -12.33 -5.77 5.37
N PRO A 57 -12.21 -6.69 6.34
CA PRO A 57 -12.21 -8.12 6.02
C PRO A 57 -13.41 -8.59 5.19
N LEU A 58 -14.58 -7.98 5.38
CA LEU A 58 -15.77 -8.32 4.62
C LEU A 58 -15.72 -7.88 3.16
N TYR A 59 -14.76 -7.02 2.82
CA TYR A 59 -14.60 -6.49 1.47
C TYR A 59 -13.37 -7.02 0.76
N ARG A 60 -12.74 -8.05 1.30
CA ARG A 60 -11.61 -8.68 0.65
C ARG A 60 -12.04 -9.21 -0.72
N LYS A 61 -11.15 -9.05 -1.70
CA LYS A 61 -11.36 -9.51 -3.09
C LYS A 61 -12.52 -8.83 -3.79
N ARG A 62 -12.93 -7.65 -3.31
CA ARG A 62 -13.96 -6.85 -3.96
C ARG A 62 -13.39 -5.67 -4.73
N GLY A 63 -12.10 -5.70 -5.02
CA GLY A 63 -11.47 -4.67 -5.83
C GLY A 63 -11.16 -3.36 -5.11
N VAL A 64 -11.25 -3.33 -3.78
CA VAL A 64 -10.99 -2.10 -3.01
C VAL A 64 -9.54 -1.64 -3.16
N PRO A 65 -8.53 -2.50 -3.00
CA PRO A 65 -7.14 -2.07 -3.19
C PRO A 65 -6.87 -1.55 -4.60
N LYS A 66 -7.42 -2.21 -5.61
CA LYS A 66 -7.22 -1.77 -6.99
C LYS A 66 -7.86 -0.41 -7.25
N ALA A 67 -9.06 -0.18 -6.74
CA ALA A 67 -9.75 1.10 -6.92
C ALA A 67 -8.98 2.24 -6.24
N LEU A 68 -8.47 1.99 -5.03
CA LEU A 68 -7.65 2.98 -4.33
C LEU A 68 -6.34 3.25 -5.08
N LEU A 69 -5.68 2.20 -5.55
CA LEU A 69 -4.44 2.33 -6.29
C LEU A 69 -4.63 3.10 -7.59
N ASP A 70 -5.70 2.80 -8.33
CA ASP A 70 -5.97 3.49 -9.58
C ASP A 70 -6.15 5.00 -9.35
N LYS A 71 -6.80 5.38 -8.26
CA LYS A 71 -6.96 6.78 -7.92
C LYS A 71 -5.64 7.45 -7.52
N VAL A 72 -4.85 6.78 -6.70
CA VAL A 72 -3.54 7.30 -6.30
C VAL A 72 -2.64 7.48 -7.51
N MET A 73 -2.55 6.47 -8.36
CA MET A 73 -1.67 6.53 -9.52
C MET A 73 -2.19 7.43 -10.62
N GLY A 74 -3.49 7.50 -10.79
CA GLY A 74 -4.09 8.32 -11.85
C GLY A 74 -4.17 9.81 -11.52
N GLU A 75 -4.24 10.17 -10.25
CA GLU A 75 -4.45 11.55 -9.84
C GLU A 75 -3.35 12.09 -8.93
N LEU A 76 -3.03 11.35 -7.87
CA LEU A 76 -2.19 11.86 -6.79
C LEU A 76 -0.70 11.65 -7.04
N LEU A 77 -0.31 10.52 -7.60
CA LEU A 77 1.08 10.23 -7.97
C LEU A 77 1.24 10.06 -9.47
N ARG A 78 0.49 10.84 -10.22
CA ARG A 78 0.43 10.72 -11.67
C ARG A 78 1.79 10.87 -12.34
N GLY A 79 2.07 9.95 -13.27
CA GLY A 79 3.30 10.00 -14.07
C GLY A 79 4.55 9.52 -13.34
N ARG A 80 4.42 9.10 -12.10
CA ARG A 80 5.56 8.70 -11.29
C ARG A 80 5.70 7.19 -11.21
N LYS A 81 6.92 6.73 -11.01
CA LYS A 81 7.17 5.36 -10.63
C LYS A 81 6.75 5.21 -9.17
N VAL A 82 5.98 4.17 -8.87
CA VAL A 82 5.41 3.97 -7.54
C VAL A 82 5.97 2.69 -6.95
N SER A 83 6.31 2.70 -5.67
CA SER A 83 6.86 1.54 -4.99
C SER A 83 6.03 1.14 -3.78
N ILE A 84 6.12 -0.16 -3.44
CA ILE A 84 5.61 -0.73 -2.20
C ILE A 84 6.71 -1.61 -1.64
N THR A 85 6.94 -1.52 -0.33
CA THR A 85 7.91 -2.37 0.35
C THR A 85 7.18 -3.28 1.33
N THR A 86 7.49 -4.57 1.31
CA THR A 86 6.85 -5.53 2.19
C THR A 86 7.78 -6.70 2.49
N TYR A 87 7.25 -7.79 2.98
CA TYR A 87 8.00 -8.98 3.38
C TYR A 87 8.74 -9.63 2.21
N ARG A 88 9.82 -10.33 2.52
CA ARG A 88 10.50 -11.17 1.54
C ARG A 88 9.74 -12.45 1.28
N GLU A 89 10.01 -13.06 0.14
CA GLU A 89 9.45 -14.35 -0.20
C GLU A 89 9.77 -15.38 0.88
N GLY A 90 8.77 -16.14 1.28
CA GLY A 90 8.94 -17.17 2.31
C GLY A 90 8.84 -16.68 3.74
N ASP A 91 8.69 -15.39 3.96
CA ASP A 91 8.51 -14.85 5.31
C ASP A 91 7.15 -15.31 5.85
N LYS A 92 7.15 -15.87 7.05
CA LYS A 92 5.93 -16.39 7.68
C LYS A 92 4.92 -15.31 8.01
N ALA A 93 5.36 -14.06 8.12
CA ALA A 93 4.49 -12.94 8.37
C ALA A 93 3.68 -12.54 7.13
N ASP A 94 4.10 -12.97 5.95
CA ASP A 94 3.38 -12.71 4.71
C ASP A 94 2.19 -13.65 4.60
N THR A 95 0.99 -13.10 4.67
CA THR A 95 -0.27 -13.85 4.59
C THR A 95 -0.94 -13.72 3.22
N GLY A 96 -0.13 -13.47 2.19
CA GLY A 96 -0.62 -13.32 0.82
C GLY A 96 -0.48 -11.91 0.27
N TYR A 97 0.10 -11.01 1.04
CA TYR A 97 0.25 -9.62 0.64
C TYR A 97 1.14 -9.45 -0.59
N ARG A 98 2.22 -10.25 -0.67
CA ARG A 98 3.11 -10.21 -1.83
C ARG A 98 2.36 -10.58 -3.12
N ASP A 99 1.53 -11.61 -3.06
CA ASP A 99 0.74 -12.04 -4.21
C ASP A 99 -0.27 -10.97 -4.61
N GLU A 100 -0.90 -10.34 -3.62
CA GLU A 100 -1.85 -9.26 -3.86
C GLU A 100 -1.17 -8.08 -4.57
N ILE A 101 0.04 -7.71 -4.14
CA ILE A 101 0.82 -6.64 -4.76
C ILE A 101 1.15 -6.99 -6.21
N LYS A 102 1.54 -8.23 -6.48
CA LYS A 102 1.84 -8.68 -7.85
C LYS A 102 0.60 -8.64 -8.73
N GLU A 103 -0.54 -9.02 -8.20
CA GLU A 103 -1.80 -8.98 -8.94
C GLU A 103 -2.20 -7.55 -9.31
N LEU A 104 -1.80 -6.58 -8.48
CA LEU A 104 -2.03 -5.17 -8.77
C LEU A 104 -1.12 -4.64 -9.87
N GLY A 105 -0.10 -5.40 -10.27
CA GLY A 105 0.79 -5.02 -11.35
C GLY A 105 2.19 -4.62 -10.93
N PHE A 106 2.53 -4.76 -9.66
CA PHE A 106 3.88 -4.45 -9.20
C PHE A 106 4.84 -5.60 -9.46
N ALA A 107 6.07 -5.26 -9.79
CA ALA A 107 7.15 -6.22 -10.02
C ALA A 107 8.16 -6.19 -8.88
N GLU A 108 8.72 -7.34 -8.56
CA GLU A 108 9.77 -7.44 -7.55
C GLU A 108 10.98 -6.60 -7.95
N ALA A 109 11.52 -5.88 -6.98
CA ALA A 109 12.72 -5.08 -7.15
C ALA A 109 13.75 -5.50 -6.09
N GLU A 110 14.52 -4.55 -5.56
CA GLU A 110 15.64 -4.90 -4.69
C GLU A 110 15.23 -5.38 -3.30
N LEU A 111 16.10 -6.19 -2.71
CA LEU A 111 15.98 -6.60 -1.32
C LEU A 111 16.53 -5.48 -0.43
N LEU A 112 15.83 -5.23 0.66
CA LEU A 112 16.17 -4.17 1.60
C LEU A 112 16.18 -4.71 3.03
N VAL A 113 16.65 -3.88 3.94
CA VAL A 113 16.49 -4.11 5.38
C VAL A 113 15.94 -2.81 5.96
N GLU A 114 14.75 -2.86 6.52
CA GLU A 114 14.11 -1.70 7.13
C GLU A 114 13.90 -1.95 8.61
N TYR A 115 14.38 -1.02 9.42
CA TYR A 115 14.29 -1.15 10.87
C TYR A 115 14.85 -2.48 11.39
N GLY A 116 15.90 -2.98 10.74
CA GLY A 116 16.51 -4.26 11.08
C GLY A 116 15.76 -5.50 10.59
N TYR A 117 14.71 -5.31 9.80
CA TYR A 117 13.89 -6.41 9.29
C TYR A 117 14.08 -6.59 7.78
N PRO A 118 14.26 -7.83 7.29
CA PRO A 118 14.42 -8.08 5.85
C PRO A 118 13.13 -7.80 5.09
N THR A 119 13.22 -6.96 4.07
CA THR A 119 12.08 -6.57 3.24
C THR A 119 12.45 -6.65 1.77
N GLN A 120 11.46 -6.44 0.93
CA GLN A 120 11.65 -6.33 -0.51
C GLN A 120 10.80 -5.21 -1.06
N ARG A 121 11.39 -4.42 -1.96
CA ARG A 121 10.67 -3.40 -2.69
C ARG A 121 10.02 -4.00 -3.93
N PHE A 122 8.83 -3.48 -4.24
CA PHE A 122 8.13 -3.75 -5.49
C PHE A 122 7.90 -2.42 -6.19
N VAL A 123 7.93 -2.40 -7.51
CA VAL A 123 7.76 -1.16 -8.28
C VAL A 123 6.78 -1.33 -9.42
N MET A 124 6.13 -0.22 -9.77
CA MET A 124 5.30 -0.13 -10.96
C MET A 124 5.61 1.20 -11.66
N GLY A 125 5.97 1.15 -12.94
CA GLY A 125 6.21 2.36 -13.74
C GLY A 125 4.92 2.78 -14.43
N GLN A 126 4.53 4.03 -14.24
CA GLN A 126 3.29 4.51 -14.84
C GLN A 126 3.38 4.76 -16.33
N GLU A 127 4.59 4.93 -16.85
CA GLU A 127 4.79 5.09 -18.30
C GLU A 127 4.22 3.90 -19.07
N GLU A 128 4.41 2.68 -18.53
CA GLU A 128 3.89 1.47 -19.15
C GLU A 128 2.38 1.45 -19.15
N ARG A 129 1.75 1.97 -18.10
CA ARG A 129 0.30 2.06 -18.02
C ARG A 129 -0.28 3.03 -19.03
N LEU A 130 0.43 4.12 -19.28
CA LEU A 130 -0.05 5.16 -20.20
C LEU A 130 0.04 4.74 -21.67
N HIS A 131 0.88 3.78 -21.99
CA HIS A 131 1.04 3.28 -23.36
C HIS A 131 0.13 2.10 -23.68
N GLU A 132 -0.56 1.61 -22.69
CA GLU A 132 -1.54 0.55 -22.88
C GLU A 132 -2.91 1.13 -23.21
#